data_51eb98881581d55fc4d1e104779ba0d8
#
_entry.id   51eb98881581d55fc4d1e104779ba0d8
#
_cell.length_a   1.000
_cell.length_b   1.000
_cell.length_c   1.000
_cell.angle_alpha   90.00
_cell.angle_beta   90.00
_cell.angle_gamma   90.00
#
_symmetry.space_group_name_H-M   'P 1'
#
loop_
_entity.id
_entity.type
_entity.pdbx_description
1 polymer ?
#
loop_
_entity_poly.entity_id
_entity_poly.type
_entity_poly.pdbx_seq_one_letter_code
_entity_poly.pdbx_strand_id
1 'polypeptide(L)'
;VNSVIPNPWSSTGDVGSPITILRNGQHEEDTESWIPQVEDINTDPSSIYLTSNQLIPINASSTSYLSYFSPPTSPNEYSGEQIILNSGRLLLNSKTDSILLSSFNSINLNCVNSVNVDSNSVLIKSKSIALGDKNASEPVILGNSFLKDFEELCTNLNSLATVFEKNTIGGPGNISPPILGLAIPASQLANSSANMLSKIKDYKSKTTTTK
;
A
#
# COMPACT_ATOMS: atom_id res chain seq x y z
N VAL A 1 -2.50 -48.97 9.95
CA VAL A 1 -3.84 -49.23 9.38
C VAL A 1 -3.95 -48.31 8.16
N ASN A 2 -3.76 -48.87 6.95
CA ASN A 2 -4.07 -48.15 5.73
C ASN A 2 -5.59 -48.10 5.58
N SER A 3 -6.21 -47.11 6.15
CA SER A 3 -7.58 -46.75 5.77
C SER A 3 -7.49 -45.99 4.45
N VAL A 4 -7.88 -46.63 3.37
CA VAL A 4 -8.13 -46.00 2.09
C VAL A 4 -9.43 -45.19 2.22
N ILE A 5 -9.38 -44.12 3.00
CA ILE A 5 -10.40 -43.09 2.96
C ILE A 5 -9.95 -42.16 1.85
N PRO A 6 -10.72 -42.00 0.77
CA PRO A 6 -10.40 -41.01 -0.25
C PRO A 6 -10.24 -39.65 0.43
N ASN A 7 -9.08 -39.01 0.26
CA ASN A 7 -8.89 -37.68 0.74
C ASN A 7 -9.71 -36.73 -0.14
N PRO A 8 -10.84 -36.17 0.36
CA PRO A 8 -11.73 -35.34 -0.45
C PRO A 8 -11.08 -34.06 -0.94
N TRP A 9 -9.92 -33.72 -0.40
CA TRP A 9 -9.18 -32.49 -0.74
C TRP A 9 -8.03 -32.73 -1.72
N SER A 10 -7.81 -33.96 -2.16
CA SER A 10 -6.79 -34.27 -3.16
C SER A 10 -7.41 -34.34 -4.56
N SER A 11 -6.87 -33.55 -5.48
CA SER A 11 -7.27 -33.58 -6.90
C SER A 11 -6.94 -34.90 -7.58
N THR A 12 -6.05 -35.70 -7.00
CA THR A 12 -5.60 -37.01 -7.52
C THR A 12 -6.28 -38.21 -6.86
N GLY A 13 -7.15 -37.99 -5.92
CA GLY A 13 -8.13 -38.94 -5.39
C GLY A 13 -7.62 -39.98 -4.44
N ASP A 14 -6.32 -40.35 -4.40
CA ASP A 14 -5.93 -41.54 -3.70
C ASP A 14 -4.50 -41.61 -3.15
N VAL A 15 -3.80 -40.54 -3.17
CA VAL A 15 -2.49 -40.55 -2.60
C VAL A 15 -2.61 -40.11 -1.15
N GLY A 16 -2.20 -40.95 -0.22
CA GLY A 16 -2.14 -40.67 1.22
C GLY A 16 -1.12 -39.58 1.55
N SER A 17 -1.28 -38.42 0.97
CA SER A 17 -0.45 -37.25 1.28
C SER A 17 -0.74 -36.81 2.69
N PRO A 18 0.30 -36.64 3.53
CA PRO A 18 0.12 -36.31 4.93
C PRO A 18 -0.48 -34.90 5.05
N ILE A 19 -1.43 -34.76 5.97
CA ILE A 19 -1.97 -33.52 6.45
C ILE A 19 -1.97 -33.52 7.97
N THR A 20 -1.60 -32.42 8.58
CA THR A 20 -1.72 -32.23 10.03
C THR A 20 -2.72 -31.11 10.28
N ILE A 21 -3.71 -31.38 11.10
CA ILE A 21 -4.74 -30.43 11.47
C ILE A 21 -4.76 -30.32 12.99
N LEU A 22 -4.56 -29.12 13.49
CA LEU A 22 -4.80 -28.77 14.88
C LEU A 22 -6.02 -27.86 14.90
N ARG A 23 -7.09 -28.31 15.52
CA ARG A 23 -8.32 -27.54 15.62
C ARG A 23 -8.79 -27.40 17.05
N ASN A 24 -9.47 -26.33 17.35
CA ASN A 24 -9.96 -26.04 18.69
C ASN A 24 -11.50 -25.96 18.68
N GLY A 25 -12.09 -26.72 19.61
CA GLY A 25 -13.38 -26.48 20.18
C GLY A 25 -14.64 -26.82 19.38
N GLN A 26 -15.72 -26.82 20.15
CA GLN A 26 -17.09 -26.82 19.65
C GLN A 26 -17.50 -25.37 19.35
N HIS A 27 -18.45 -25.19 18.44
CA HIS A 27 -19.07 -23.90 18.18
C HIS A 27 -19.89 -23.45 19.42
N GLU A 28 -20.01 -22.14 19.67
CA GLU A 28 -20.74 -21.58 20.82
C GLU A 28 -22.22 -22.03 20.88
N GLU A 29 -22.78 -22.45 19.75
CA GLU A 29 -24.16 -22.93 19.67
C GLU A 29 -24.34 -24.38 20.15
N ASP A 30 -23.25 -25.12 20.35
CA ASP A 30 -23.30 -26.52 20.82
C ASP A 30 -23.40 -26.55 22.34
N THR A 31 -24.61 -26.34 22.86
CA THR A 31 -24.89 -26.30 24.32
C THR A 31 -25.09 -27.69 24.92
N GLU A 32 -25.15 -28.75 24.12
CA GLU A 32 -25.30 -30.12 24.58
C GLU A 32 -23.98 -30.89 24.58
N SER A 33 -23.91 -31.96 25.37
CA SER A 33 -22.70 -32.79 25.58
C SER A 33 -21.87 -33.05 24.33
N TRP A 34 -20.55 -33.12 24.50
CA TRP A 34 -19.56 -33.35 23.46
C TRP A 34 -20.05 -34.26 22.32
N ILE A 35 -20.27 -33.70 21.14
CA ILE A 35 -20.65 -34.40 19.92
C ILE A 35 -19.44 -34.40 18.99
N PRO A 36 -19.00 -35.55 18.46
CA PRO A 36 -17.97 -35.59 17.42
C PRO A 36 -18.36 -34.77 16.21
N GLN A 37 -17.63 -33.69 15.91
CA GLN A 37 -17.88 -32.86 14.75
C GLN A 37 -16.93 -33.19 13.62
N VAL A 38 -17.44 -33.14 12.41
CA VAL A 38 -16.64 -33.20 11.19
C VAL A 38 -15.83 -31.91 11.09
N GLU A 39 -14.57 -32.04 10.69
CA GLU A 39 -13.69 -30.90 10.47
C GLU A 39 -14.25 -30.02 9.34
N ASP A 40 -14.32 -28.70 9.58
CA ASP A 40 -14.64 -27.68 8.59
C ASP A 40 -13.90 -26.38 8.92
N ILE A 41 -12.91 -26.05 8.08
CA ILE A 41 -12.05 -24.87 8.28
C ILE A 41 -12.83 -23.55 8.36
N ASN A 42 -14.01 -23.45 7.75
CA ASN A 42 -14.80 -22.23 7.70
C ASN A 42 -15.68 -22.04 8.92
N THR A 43 -15.99 -23.13 9.63
CA THR A 43 -16.86 -23.12 10.82
C THR A 43 -16.10 -23.38 12.12
N ASP A 44 -14.93 -23.98 12.06
CA ASP A 44 -14.08 -24.18 13.25
C ASP A 44 -13.63 -22.85 13.85
N PRO A 45 -13.72 -22.63 15.18
CA PRO A 45 -13.36 -21.37 15.83
C PRO A 45 -11.90 -20.97 15.60
N SER A 46 -10.99 -21.94 15.60
CA SER A 46 -9.58 -21.74 15.25
C SER A 46 -8.94 -23.04 14.80
N SER A 47 -8.04 -22.94 13.83
CA SER A 47 -7.36 -24.09 13.26
C SER A 47 -6.00 -23.75 12.65
N ILE A 48 -5.12 -24.76 12.63
CA ILE A 48 -3.82 -24.75 11.97
C ILE A 48 -3.77 -25.96 11.04
N TYR A 49 -3.50 -25.71 9.77
CA TYR A 49 -3.33 -26.77 8.77
C TYR A 49 -1.90 -26.76 8.25
N LEU A 50 -1.27 -27.93 8.23
CA LEU A 50 -0.03 -28.22 7.53
C LEU A 50 -0.36 -29.18 6.40
N THR A 51 -0.28 -28.71 5.16
CA THR A 51 -0.69 -29.47 3.98
C THR A 51 0.49 -29.78 3.07
N SER A 52 0.38 -30.82 2.26
CA SER A 52 1.36 -31.18 1.22
C SER A 52 0.86 -30.81 -0.18
N ASN A 53 -0.33 -31.26 -0.55
CA ASN A 53 -0.92 -31.04 -1.87
C ASN A 53 -2.45 -30.98 -1.84
N GLN A 54 -3.03 -30.84 -0.66
CA GLN A 54 -4.46 -30.77 -0.49
C GLN A 54 -5.00 -29.41 -0.91
N LEU A 55 -6.15 -29.41 -1.58
CA LEU A 55 -6.96 -28.23 -1.83
C LEU A 55 -7.85 -27.98 -0.62
N ILE A 56 -7.55 -26.96 0.15
CA ILE A 56 -8.32 -26.63 1.35
C ILE A 56 -9.41 -25.63 0.98
N PRO A 57 -10.69 -25.94 1.19
CA PRO A 57 -11.81 -25.09 0.77
C PRO A 57 -12.03 -23.90 1.71
N ILE A 58 -10.98 -23.14 1.98
CA ILE A 58 -11.06 -21.96 2.84
C ILE A 58 -11.69 -20.77 2.10
N ASN A 59 -12.62 -20.11 2.76
CA ASN A 59 -13.20 -18.85 2.32
C ASN A 59 -12.33 -17.69 2.81
N ALA A 60 -11.64 -17.00 1.91
CA ALA A 60 -10.83 -15.84 2.26
C ALA A 60 -11.72 -14.69 2.73
N SER A 61 -11.32 -14.00 3.80
CA SER A 61 -12.05 -12.85 4.35
C SER A 61 -12.15 -11.67 3.39
N SER A 62 -11.25 -11.58 2.43
CA SER A 62 -11.27 -10.58 1.34
C SER A 62 -10.58 -11.15 0.10
N THR A 63 -11.10 -10.81 -1.07
CA THR A 63 -10.57 -11.22 -2.39
C THR A 63 -10.09 -10.04 -3.23
N SER A 64 -9.98 -8.82 -2.65
CA SER A 64 -9.58 -7.61 -3.37
C SER A 64 -8.11 -7.63 -3.84
N TYR A 65 -7.31 -8.61 -3.41
CA TYR A 65 -5.90 -8.79 -3.80
C TYR A 65 -5.67 -9.10 -5.28
N LEU A 66 -6.71 -9.34 -6.06
CA LEU A 66 -6.62 -9.57 -7.51
C LEU A 66 -6.04 -8.38 -8.27
N SER A 67 -6.10 -7.17 -7.69
CA SER A 67 -5.50 -5.95 -8.25
C SER A 67 -4.02 -5.77 -7.94
N TYR A 68 -3.40 -6.65 -7.18
CA TYR A 68 -1.97 -6.55 -6.83
C TYR A 68 -1.06 -6.78 -8.04
N PHE A 69 0.18 -6.27 -7.98
CA PHE A 69 1.18 -6.52 -9.03
C PHE A 69 1.47 -8.01 -9.23
N SER A 70 1.52 -8.77 -8.14
CA SER A 70 1.70 -10.22 -8.12
C SER A 70 0.64 -10.82 -7.20
N PRO A 71 -0.60 -11.01 -7.69
CA PRO A 71 -1.64 -11.63 -6.87
C PRO A 71 -1.27 -13.09 -6.58
N PRO A 72 -1.51 -13.57 -5.34
CA PRO A 72 -1.34 -14.98 -5.03
C PRO A 72 -2.42 -15.82 -5.71
N THR A 73 -2.16 -17.11 -5.87
CA THR A 73 -3.21 -18.08 -6.17
C THR A 73 -4.26 -18.03 -5.06
N SER A 74 -5.52 -18.14 -5.43
CA SER A 74 -6.62 -18.17 -4.46
C SER A 74 -6.41 -19.31 -3.46
N PRO A 75 -6.61 -19.10 -2.15
CA PRO A 75 -6.31 -20.13 -1.13
C PRO A 75 -7.02 -21.47 -1.37
N ASN A 76 -8.24 -21.43 -1.89
CA ASN A 76 -9.02 -22.62 -2.21
C ASN A 76 -8.63 -23.31 -3.55
N GLU A 77 -7.71 -22.71 -4.31
CA GLU A 77 -7.21 -23.24 -5.58
C GLU A 77 -5.73 -23.66 -5.49
N TYR A 78 -5.07 -23.34 -4.38
CA TYR A 78 -3.66 -23.66 -4.19
C TYR A 78 -3.48 -25.09 -3.67
N SER A 79 -2.81 -25.92 -4.45
CA SER A 79 -2.59 -27.36 -4.19
C SER A 79 -1.15 -27.71 -3.82
N GLY A 80 -0.38 -26.77 -3.29
CA GLY A 80 0.99 -26.99 -2.84
C GLY A 80 1.12 -27.12 -1.33
N GLU A 81 2.37 -27.20 -0.87
CA GLU A 81 2.69 -27.17 0.56
C GLU A 81 2.31 -25.80 1.14
N GLN A 82 1.52 -25.80 2.19
CA GLN A 82 1.11 -24.57 2.85
C GLN A 82 0.87 -24.74 4.34
N ILE A 83 0.99 -23.65 5.05
CA ILE A 83 0.58 -23.50 6.44
C ILE A 83 -0.56 -22.50 6.47
N ILE A 84 -1.73 -22.93 6.95
CA ILE A 84 -2.91 -22.09 7.09
C ILE A 84 -3.16 -21.88 8.57
N LEU A 85 -3.23 -20.62 9.00
CA LEU A 85 -3.67 -20.20 10.32
C LEU A 85 -5.03 -19.52 10.15
N ASN A 86 -6.09 -20.17 10.62
CA ASN A 86 -7.46 -19.65 10.51
C ASN A 86 -8.06 -19.47 11.88
N SER A 87 -8.50 -18.25 12.19
CA SER A 87 -9.07 -17.92 13.50
C SER A 87 -9.78 -16.57 13.44
N GLY A 88 -10.66 -16.32 14.40
CA GLY A 88 -11.30 -15.02 14.59
C GLY A 88 -10.29 -13.88 14.85
N ARG A 89 -9.10 -14.18 15.40
CA ARG A 89 -8.01 -13.21 15.60
C ARG A 89 -6.65 -13.90 15.57
N LEU A 90 -5.70 -13.31 14.86
CA LEU A 90 -4.28 -13.71 14.89
C LEU A 90 -3.45 -12.59 15.53
N LEU A 91 -2.62 -12.94 16.51
CA LEU A 91 -1.68 -12.03 17.15
C LEU A 91 -0.26 -12.58 16.99
N LEU A 92 0.58 -11.87 16.25
CA LEU A 92 2.02 -12.13 16.15
C LEU A 92 2.74 -11.09 17.00
N ASN A 93 3.35 -11.51 18.10
CA ASN A 93 4.05 -10.61 19.03
C ASN A 93 5.45 -11.10 19.33
N SER A 94 6.44 -10.26 19.09
CA SER A 94 7.81 -10.47 19.52
C SER A 94 8.12 -9.55 20.69
N LYS A 95 8.62 -10.09 21.80
CA LYS A 95 8.86 -9.33 23.02
C LYS A 95 10.19 -8.57 23.02
N THR A 96 11.21 -9.08 22.35
CA THR A 96 12.59 -8.58 22.48
C THR A 96 13.30 -8.37 21.16
N ASP A 97 12.74 -8.87 20.07
CA ASP A 97 13.37 -8.80 18.75
C ASP A 97 12.29 -8.47 17.69
N SER A 98 12.53 -8.80 16.47
CA SER A 98 11.72 -8.44 15.29
C SER A 98 10.79 -9.57 14.84
N ILE A 99 9.81 -9.22 14.03
CA ILE A 99 9.07 -10.16 13.19
C ILE A 99 9.55 -9.95 11.75
N LEU A 100 10.16 -10.99 11.16
CA LEU A 100 10.62 -10.98 9.78
C LEU A 100 9.64 -11.73 8.89
N LEU A 101 9.07 -11.04 7.91
CA LEU A 101 8.29 -11.63 6.83
C LEU A 101 9.12 -11.59 5.55
N SER A 102 9.49 -12.73 5.01
CA SER A 102 10.32 -12.86 3.81
C SER A 102 9.68 -13.82 2.83
N SER A 103 9.63 -13.43 1.56
CA SER A 103 9.07 -14.25 0.49
C SER A 103 9.87 -14.06 -0.80
N PHE A 104 9.99 -15.10 -1.59
CA PHE A 104 10.64 -15.04 -2.91
C PHE A 104 9.81 -14.22 -3.91
N ASN A 105 8.49 -14.39 -3.91
CA ASN A 105 7.62 -13.77 -4.90
C ASN A 105 6.97 -12.47 -4.38
N SER A 106 6.10 -12.58 -3.37
CA SER A 106 5.36 -11.43 -2.86
C SER A 106 4.94 -11.61 -1.40
N ILE A 107 4.78 -10.51 -0.69
CA ILE A 107 4.10 -10.44 0.60
C ILE A 107 2.83 -9.62 0.38
N ASN A 108 1.68 -10.23 0.58
CA ASN A 108 0.38 -9.62 0.32
C ASN A 108 -0.34 -9.37 1.65
N LEU A 109 -0.70 -8.10 1.90
CA LEU A 109 -1.54 -7.69 3.01
C LEU A 109 -2.90 -7.29 2.46
N ASN A 110 -3.93 -8.04 2.82
CA ASN A 110 -5.29 -7.83 2.34
C ASN A 110 -6.27 -7.79 3.51
N CYS A 111 -7.10 -6.77 3.56
CA CYS A 111 -8.16 -6.62 4.56
C CYS A 111 -9.31 -5.79 3.98
N VAL A 112 -10.50 -5.91 4.58
CA VAL A 112 -11.69 -5.18 4.14
C VAL A 112 -11.61 -3.70 4.51
N ASN A 113 -11.12 -3.37 5.70
CA ASN A 113 -11.21 -2.01 6.23
C ASN A 113 -9.89 -1.23 6.09
N SER A 114 -8.85 -1.57 6.87
CA SER A 114 -7.64 -0.74 6.90
C SER A 114 -6.38 -1.52 7.27
N VAL A 115 -5.25 -1.11 6.71
CA VAL A 115 -3.91 -1.48 7.17
C VAL A 115 -3.32 -0.28 7.90
N ASN A 116 -3.00 -0.43 9.18
CA ASN A 116 -2.42 0.61 9.99
C ASN A 116 -0.95 0.28 10.28
N VAL A 117 -0.07 1.26 10.06
CA VAL A 117 1.36 1.17 10.38
C VAL A 117 1.67 2.31 11.34
N ASP A 118 2.08 1.98 12.56
CA ASP A 118 2.47 2.94 13.59
C ASP A 118 3.90 2.61 14.03
N SER A 119 4.81 3.56 13.81
CA SER A 119 6.23 3.40 14.13
C SER A 119 6.94 4.76 14.09
N ASN A 120 8.12 4.84 14.72
CA ASN A 120 8.96 6.03 14.62
C ASN A 120 9.45 6.32 13.19
N SER A 121 9.60 5.28 12.36
CA SER A 121 10.03 5.44 10.98
C SER A 121 9.54 4.29 10.10
N VAL A 122 9.21 4.62 8.85
CA VAL A 122 8.87 3.64 7.81
C VAL A 122 9.82 3.82 6.64
N LEU A 123 10.52 2.76 6.24
CA LEU A 123 11.34 2.72 5.05
C LEU A 123 10.69 1.83 3.98
N ILE A 124 10.33 2.42 2.86
CA ILE A 124 9.84 1.69 1.68
C ILE A 124 10.86 1.87 0.57
N LYS A 125 11.62 0.82 0.27
CA LYS A 125 12.61 0.80 -0.81
C LYS A 125 12.10 -0.03 -1.97
N SER A 126 11.80 0.61 -3.07
CA SER A 126 11.26 -0.02 -4.28
C SER A 126 11.73 0.70 -5.54
N LYS A 127 11.71 0.02 -6.68
CA LYS A 127 11.90 0.65 -8.00
C LYS A 127 10.67 1.47 -8.41
N SER A 128 9.48 1.09 -7.93
CA SER A 128 8.22 1.76 -8.21
C SER A 128 7.28 1.60 -7.02
N ILE A 129 6.57 2.64 -6.67
CA ILE A 129 5.52 2.66 -5.65
C ILE A 129 4.26 3.21 -6.32
N ALA A 130 3.21 2.40 -6.39
CA ALA A 130 1.90 2.83 -6.86
C ALA A 130 0.99 3.11 -5.65
N LEU A 131 0.44 4.30 -5.56
CA LEU A 131 -0.50 4.69 -4.52
C LEU A 131 -1.91 4.78 -5.13
N GLY A 132 -2.82 3.97 -4.61
CA GLY A 132 -4.22 3.87 -5.04
C GLY A 132 -4.50 2.73 -6.01
N ASP A 133 -3.70 2.54 -7.05
CA ASP A 133 -3.91 1.47 -8.04
C ASP A 133 -2.57 1.08 -8.68
N LYS A 134 -2.43 -0.19 -9.10
CA LYS A 134 -1.20 -0.68 -9.77
C LYS A 134 -0.87 0.05 -11.08
N ASN A 135 -1.88 0.68 -11.70
CA ASN A 135 -1.73 1.46 -12.93
C ASN A 135 -1.62 2.97 -12.67
N ALA A 136 -1.42 3.37 -11.41
CA ALA A 136 -1.28 4.78 -11.04
C ALA A 136 -0.11 5.41 -11.82
N SER A 137 -0.40 6.45 -12.58
CA SER A 137 0.57 7.15 -13.44
C SER A 137 0.93 8.54 -12.93
N GLU A 138 0.14 9.09 -12.00
CA GLU A 138 0.39 10.42 -11.45
C GLU A 138 1.56 10.38 -10.47
N PRO A 139 2.65 11.13 -10.73
CA PRO A 139 3.79 11.17 -9.83
C PRO A 139 3.50 11.99 -8.57
N VAL A 140 4.05 11.55 -7.46
CA VAL A 140 4.04 12.33 -6.21
C VAL A 140 5.05 13.47 -6.30
N ILE A 141 4.66 14.66 -5.86
CA ILE A 141 5.54 15.83 -5.82
C ILE A 141 6.58 15.65 -4.70
N LEU A 142 7.85 15.94 -5.00
CA LEU A 142 8.93 16.00 -4.01
C LEU A 142 8.79 17.30 -3.21
N GLY A 143 8.11 17.22 -2.05
CA GLY A 143 7.63 18.34 -1.29
C GLY A 143 8.67 19.42 -0.98
N ASN A 144 9.85 19.05 -0.47
CA ASN A 144 10.87 20.02 -0.06
C ASN A 144 11.46 20.80 -1.25
N SER A 145 11.74 20.14 -2.36
CA SER A 145 12.28 20.81 -3.54
C SER A 145 11.24 21.73 -4.18
N PHE A 146 10.00 21.26 -4.29
CA PHE A 146 8.89 22.07 -4.77
C PHE A 146 8.63 23.27 -3.89
N LEU A 147 8.59 23.07 -2.56
CA LEU A 147 8.31 24.12 -1.60
C LEU A 147 9.34 25.27 -1.69
N LYS A 148 10.63 24.93 -1.76
CA LYS A 148 11.71 25.90 -1.90
C LYS A 148 11.55 26.77 -3.14
N ASP A 149 11.32 26.16 -4.30
CA ASP A 149 11.21 26.91 -5.56
C ASP A 149 9.88 27.69 -5.62
N PHE A 150 8.83 27.20 -4.96
CA PHE A 150 7.57 27.92 -4.82
C PHE A 150 7.67 29.12 -3.88
N GLU A 151 8.40 29.01 -2.75
CA GLU A 151 8.71 30.12 -1.86
C GLU A 151 9.50 31.23 -2.58
N GLU A 152 10.49 30.88 -3.39
CA GLU A 152 11.24 31.82 -4.21
C GLU A 152 10.31 32.56 -5.18
N LEU A 153 9.43 31.83 -5.89
CA LEU A 153 8.44 32.42 -6.79
C LEU A 153 7.52 33.42 -6.03
N CYS A 154 6.98 33.02 -4.88
CA CYS A 154 6.12 33.87 -4.07
C CYS A 154 6.85 35.14 -3.57
N THR A 155 8.11 34.98 -3.18
CA THR A 155 8.94 36.12 -2.73
C THR A 155 9.14 37.13 -3.85
N ASN A 156 9.43 36.67 -5.06
CA ASN A 156 9.62 37.53 -6.22
C ASN A 156 8.30 38.19 -6.70
N LEU A 157 7.17 37.47 -6.60
CA LEU A 157 5.84 38.03 -6.84
C LEU A 157 5.51 39.15 -5.84
N ASN A 158 5.79 38.94 -4.56
CA ASN A 158 5.56 39.92 -3.52
C ASN A 158 6.42 41.18 -3.73
N SER A 159 7.68 41.00 -4.13
CA SER A 159 8.60 42.07 -4.48
C SER A 159 8.07 42.91 -5.66
N LEU A 160 7.56 42.24 -6.69
CA LEU A 160 6.93 42.91 -7.82
C LEU A 160 5.68 43.70 -7.40
N ALA A 161 4.79 43.11 -6.60
CA ALA A 161 3.60 43.76 -6.09
C ALA A 161 3.95 45.03 -5.30
N THR A 162 4.98 44.95 -4.42
CA THR A 162 5.46 46.10 -3.63
C THR A 162 5.95 47.25 -4.50
N VAL A 163 6.62 46.94 -5.62
CA VAL A 163 7.03 47.95 -6.58
C VAL A 163 5.84 48.59 -7.29
N PHE A 164 4.82 47.84 -7.64
CA PHE A 164 3.57 48.38 -8.21
C PHE A 164 2.84 49.29 -7.23
N GLU A 165 2.75 48.93 -5.96
CA GLU A 165 2.12 49.77 -4.92
C GLU A 165 2.81 51.07 -4.72
N LYS A 166 4.15 51.10 -4.78
CA LYS A 166 4.96 52.32 -4.51
C LYS A 166 5.10 53.23 -5.72
N ASN A 167 4.88 52.76 -6.93
CA ASN A 167 4.96 53.53 -8.14
C ASN A 167 3.57 54.02 -8.54
N THR A 168 3.11 55.16 -8.00
CA THR A 168 1.93 55.89 -8.47
C THR A 168 2.21 56.38 -9.87
N ILE A 169 1.36 55.96 -10.82
CA ILE A 169 1.36 56.48 -12.19
C ILE A 169 0.99 57.94 -12.14
N GLY A 170 1.91 58.80 -12.52
CA GLY A 170 1.64 60.23 -12.65
C GLY A 170 0.48 60.53 -13.56
N GLY A 171 -0.31 61.55 -13.22
CA GLY A 171 -1.54 61.89 -13.92
C GLY A 171 -1.37 62.22 -15.43
N PRO A 172 -2.46 62.42 -16.15
CA PRO A 172 -2.48 62.51 -17.61
C PRO A 172 -1.59 63.67 -18.12
N GLY A 173 -0.56 63.33 -18.87
CA GLY A 173 0.38 64.26 -19.52
C GLY A 173 1.85 63.99 -19.30
N ASN A 174 2.27 63.19 -18.34
CA ASN A 174 3.65 62.79 -18.20
C ASN A 174 3.91 61.45 -18.88
N ILE A 175 4.77 61.46 -19.90
CA ILE A 175 5.41 60.27 -20.40
C ILE A 175 6.28 59.73 -19.23
N SER A 176 5.74 58.78 -18.50
CA SER A 176 6.48 58.12 -17.42
C SER A 176 7.75 57.51 -17.99
N PRO A 177 8.92 57.82 -17.48
CA PRO A 177 10.12 57.04 -17.77
C PRO A 177 9.81 55.57 -17.43
N PRO A 178 10.35 54.62 -18.16
CA PRO A 178 10.13 53.20 -17.85
C PRO A 178 10.38 53.02 -16.37
N ILE A 179 9.45 52.39 -15.66
CA ILE A 179 9.51 52.29 -14.19
C ILE A 179 10.74 51.42 -13.91
N LEU A 180 11.88 52.10 -13.71
CA LEU A 180 13.19 51.48 -13.48
C LEU A 180 13.13 50.49 -12.30
N GLY A 181 12.27 50.77 -11.32
CA GLY A 181 12.02 49.87 -10.19
C GLY A 181 11.35 48.55 -10.51
N LEU A 182 10.72 48.42 -11.69
CA LEU A 182 10.05 47.18 -12.10
C LEU A 182 10.99 46.22 -12.85
N ALA A 183 12.06 46.72 -13.46
CA ALA A 183 12.95 45.91 -14.30
C ALA A 183 13.60 44.76 -13.52
N ILE A 184 14.09 45.04 -12.31
CA ILE A 184 14.76 44.04 -11.46
C ILE A 184 13.78 43.00 -10.92
N PRO A 185 12.68 43.37 -10.23
CA PRO A 185 11.70 42.41 -9.77
C PRO A 185 11.04 41.60 -10.91
N ALA A 186 10.80 42.21 -12.05
CA ALA A 186 10.26 41.50 -13.21
C ALA A 186 11.24 40.45 -13.78
N SER A 187 12.54 40.79 -13.86
CA SER A 187 13.56 39.84 -14.29
C SER A 187 13.76 38.71 -13.30
N GLN A 188 13.72 39.00 -11.98
CA GLN A 188 13.79 37.99 -10.94
C GLN A 188 12.60 37.03 -11.02
N LEU A 189 11.39 37.54 -11.17
CA LEU A 189 10.18 36.75 -11.35
C LEU A 189 10.27 35.86 -12.60
N ALA A 190 10.73 36.42 -13.74
CA ALA A 190 10.93 35.66 -14.97
C ALA A 190 11.95 34.53 -14.78
N ASN A 191 13.07 34.81 -14.10
CA ASN A 191 14.10 33.82 -13.82
C ASN A 191 13.60 32.72 -12.89
N SER A 192 12.86 33.05 -11.81
CA SER A 192 12.27 32.08 -10.91
C SER A 192 11.23 31.20 -11.62
N SER A 193 10.39 31.79 -12.44
CA SER A 193 9.41 31.05 -13.24
C SER A 193 10.08 30.14 -14.24
N ALA A 194 11.12 30.60 -14.95
CA ALA A 194 11.89 29.79 -15.88
C ALA A 194 12.60 28.63 -15.17
N ASN A 195 13.16 28.87 -13.99
CA ASN A 195 13.80 27.87 -13.16
C ASN A 195 12.82 26.80 -12.71
N MET A 196 11.63 27.19 -12.20
CA MET A 196 10.57 26.24 -11.86
C MET A 196 10.13 25.40 -13.07
N LEU A 197 9.91 26.03 -14.22
CA LEU A 197 9.52 25.33 -15.46
C LEU A 197 10.57 24.32 -15.89
N SER A 198 11.84 24.67 -15.81
CA SER A 198 12.94 23.75 -16.17
C SER A 198 13.02 22.54 -15.24
N LYS A 199 12.69 22.72 -13.98
CA LYS A 199 12.75 21.67 -12.93
C LYS A 199 11.44 20.95 -12.70
N ILE A 200 10.37 21.27 -13.41
CA ILE A 200 9.04 20.71 -13.14
C ILE A 200 9.02 19.17 -13.17
N LYS A 201 9.89 18.57 -13.98
CA LYS A 201 10.06 17.11 -14.04
C LYS A 201 10.77 16.54 -12.81
N ASP A 202 11.60 17.36 -12.16
CA ASP A 202 12.39 16.95 -10.99
C ASP A 202 11.59 16.99 -9.70
N TYR A 203 10.46 17.75 -9.67
CA TYR A 203 9.54 17.76 -8.54
C TYR A 203 8.70 16.49 -8.44
N LYS A 204 8.65 15.71 -9.51
CA LYS A 204 7.91 14.46 -9.57
C LYS A 204 8.74 13.33 -8.97
N SER A 205 8.13 12.56 -8.09
CA SER A 205 8.75 11.32 -7.64
C SER A 205 8.94 10.36 -8.82
N LYS A 206 10.13 9.81 -8.96
CA LYS A 206 10.42 8.78 -9.97
C LYS A 206 9.96 7.39 -9.55
N THR A 207 9.65 7.21 -8.26
CA THR A 207 9.36 5.89 -7.68
C THR A 207 7.95 5.79 -7.12
N THR A 208 7.29 6.92 -6.83
CA THR A 208 5.96 6.95 -6.20
C THR A 208 4.97 7.63 -7.13
N THR A 209 3.85 6.97 -7.39
CA THR A 209 2.74 7.48 -8.19
C THR A 209 1.42 7.38 -7.42
N THR A 210 0.52 8.31 -7.65
CA THR A 210 -0.86 8.30 -7.13
C THR A 210 -1.84 8.17 -8.28
N LYS A 211 -3.05 7.70 -7.96
CA LYS A 211 -4.17 7.66 -8.89
C LYS A 211 -4.97 8.95 -8.79
#